data_a911b63291fba8e3c42d3abdcbe4edc3
#
_entry.id   a911b63291fba8e3c42d3abdcbe4edc3
#
_cell.length_a   1.000
_cell.length_b   1.000
_cell.length_c   1.000
_cell.angle_alpha   90.00
_cell.angle_beta   90.00
_cell.angle_gamma   90.00
#
_symmetry.space_group_name_H-M   'P 1'
#
loop_
_entity.id
_entity.type
_entity.pdbx_description
1 polymer ?
#
loop_
_entity_poly.entity_id
_entity_poly.type
_entity_poly.pdbx_seq_one_letter_code
_entity_poly.pdbx_strand_id
1 'polypeptide(L)'
;SPTINPTDSGYVKMNLAANWKKYDALLLTAVGPDGNEIYTWSWQVKDSKALTATILPIDTKTAVELVEDSVNFSLKANGITAFISKKTGLLVDLANDYSMKMAFRNGPVLVNGKSNFVSVRTGEEGENKIVEATYSGDLKYIRWTMRPDGWLKLDYSYHINADVPFAGVSFDFPESYMLSAKWLGDGPYRVWKNRMQGVTRNTWEKMYNDSRPGIGPWNFPEFKGYFSNINWIQFNSVQGKFLVATDQDDLFVRLFDFYGMSGPQGYPQLPTGNVSFLDAIPAIGSKLALGINNNAGVNG
;
A
#
# COMPACT_ATOMS: atom_id res chain seq x y z
N SER A 1 -23.73 18.56 23.67
CA SER A 1 -22.54 17.91 24.23
C SER A 1 -22.79 17.54 25.67
N PRO A 2 -22.27 16.41 26.17
CA PRO A 2 -22.35 16.07 27.56
C PRO A 2 -21.56 17.05 28.42
N THR A 3 -22.07 17.40 29.61
CA THR A 3 -21.30 18.15 30.59
C THR A 3 -20.43 17.15 31.36
N ILE A 4 -19.14 17.17 31.14
CA ILE A 4 -18.16 16.30 31.80
C ILE A 4 -17.14 17.21 32.50
N ASN A 5 -16.92 17.01 33.81
CA ASN A 5 -15.91 17.78 34.51
C ASN A 5 -14.49 17.40 34.10
N PRO A 6 -13.50 18.27 34.31
CA PRO A 6 -12.10 17.88 34.12
C PRO A 6 -11.77 16.61 34.90
N THR A 7 -11.04 15.69 34.28
CA THR A 7 -10.67 14.36 34.82
C THR A 7 -11.77 13.29 34.85
N ASP A 8 -13.01 13.66 34.56
CA ASP A 8 -14.12 12.70 34.47
C ASP A 8 -14.21 12.07 33.07
N SER A 9 -14.92 10.95 32.97
CA SER A 9 -15.24 10.28 31.73
C SER A 9 -16.75 10.18 31.52
N GLY A 10 -17.19 10.05 30.27
CA GLY A 10 -18.61 9.95 29.94
C GLY A 10 -18.86 9.34 28.58
N TYR A 11 -20.13 9.16 28.25
CA TYR A 11 -20.56 8.60 26.98
C TYR A 11 -21.24 9.66 26.12
N VAL A 12 -20.91 9.69 24.85
CA VAL A 12 -21.60 10.49 23.83
C VAL A 12 -22.48 9.58 23.00
N LYS A 13 -23.78 9.77 23.06
CA LYS A 13 -24.75 9.09 22.19
C LYS A 13 -24.75 9.79 20.82
N MET A 14 -24.27 9.12 19.80
CA MET A 14 -24.32 9.63 18.42
C MET A 14 -25.63 9.22 17.75
N ASN A 15 -26.39 10.20 17.27
CA ASN A 15 -27.55 9.97 16.43
C ASN A 15 -27.13 9.95 14.96
N LEU A 16 -26.69 8.79 14.48
CA LEU A 16 -26.29 8.63 13.09
C LEU A 16 -27.51 8.65 12.18
N ALA A 17 -27.37 9.27 11.00
CA ALA A 17 -28.40 9.21 9.97
C ALA A 17 -28.67 7.76 9.56
N ALA A 18 -29.92 7.42 9.21
CA ALA A 18 -30.29 6.04 8.85
C ALA A 18 -29.45 5.43 7.71
N ASN A 19 -28.89 6.28 6.87
CA ASN A 19 -28.07 5.90 5.72
C ASN A 19 -26.55 6.00 5.94
N TRP A 20 -26.10 6.16 7.18
CA TRP A 20 -24.67 6.38 7.49
C TRP A 20 -23.73 5.32 6.90
N LYS A 21 -24.20 4.07 6.76
CA LYS A 21 -23.42 2.97 6.14
C LYS A 21 -23.14 3.15 4.66
N LYS A 22 -23.73 4.14 3.99
CA LYS A 22 -23.42 4.48 2.59
C LYS A 22 -22.12 5.25 2.44
N TYR A 23 -21.62 5.86 3.51
CA TYR A 23 -20.38 6.64 3.51
C TYR A 23 -19.16 5.74 3.73
N ASP A 24 -18.00 6.22 3.36
CA ASP A 24 -16.75 5.48 3.44
C ASP A 24 -16.09 5.56 4.81
N ALA A 25 -16.35 6.66 5.52
CA ALA A 25 -15.83 6.91 6.86
C ALA A 25 -16.85 7.61 7.76
N LEU A 26 -16.71 7.38 9.07
CA LEU A 26 -17.35 8.15 10.13
C LEU A 26 -16.29 9.03 10.78
N LEU A 27 -16.59 10.32 10.93
CA LEU A 27 -15.73 11.28 11.61
C LEU A 27 -16.46 11.85 12.82
N LEU A 28 -15.74 11.97 13.94
CA LEU A 28 -16.19 12.66 15.15
C LEU A 28 -15.17 13.72 15.51
N THR A 29 -15.59 14.98 15.44
CA THR A 29 -14.71 16.12 15.75
C THR A 29 -15.09 16.75 17.08
N ALA A 30 -14.13 16.85 17.98
CA ALA A 30 -14.24 17.68 19.18
C ALA A 30 -13.79 19.12 18.85
N VAL A 31 -14.66 20.07 19.19
CA VAL A 31 -14.44 21.50 18.96
C VAL A 31 -14.40 22.22 20.29
N GLY A 32 -13.44 23.10 20.50
CA GLY A 32 -13.28 23.91 21.69
C GLY A 32 -14.31 25.04 21.77
N PRO A 33 -14.40 25.72 22.91
CA PRO A 33 -15.31 26.88 23.11
C PRO A 33 -14.99 28.05 22.17
N ASP A 34 -13.76 28.11 21.68
CA ASP A 34 -13.25 29.10 20.72
C ASP A 34 -13.57 28.76 19.25
N GLY A 35 -14.25 27.63 19.02
CA GLY A 35 -14.59 27.13 17.68
C GLY A 35 -13.46 26.38 16.97
N ASN A 36 -12.30 26.23 17.61
CA ASN A 36 -11.18 25.51 17.03
C ASN A 36 -11.34 23.99 17.23
N GLU A 37 -10.89 23.22 16.25
CA GLU A 37 -10.81 21.78 16.34
C GLU A 37 -9.77 21.37 17.40
N ILE A 38 -10.19 20.54 18.35
CA ILE A 38 -9.32 19.91 19.34
C ILE A 38 -8.76 18.63 18.78
N TYR A 39 -9.62 17.76 18.23
CA TYR A 39 -9.25 16.49 17.66
C TYR A 39 -10.39 15.90 16.83
N THR A 40 -10.04 15.16 15.78
CA THR A 40 -10.98 14.38 14.97
C THR A 40 -10.62 12.91 15.02
N TRP A 41 -11.55 12.08 15.48
CA TRP A 41 -11.50 10.62 15.34
C TRP A 41 -12.15 10.22 14.03
N SER A 42 -11.60 9.18 13.40
CA SER A 42 -12.13 8.65 12.15
C SER A 42 -12.16 7.13 12.16
N TRP A 43 -13.21 6.56 11.58
CA TRP A 43 -13.38 5.11 11.46
C TRP A 43 -13.81 4.76 10.05
N GLN A 44 -13.23 3.71 9.51
CA GLN A 44 -13.66 3.12 8.23
C GLN A 44 -15.06 2.51 8.42
N VAL A 45 -15.96 2.75 7.47
CA VAL A 45 -17.34 2.23 7.47
C VAL A 45 -17.48 1.08 6.49
N LYS A 46 -16.97 1.22 5.28
CA LYS A 46 -16.91 0.15 4.28
C LYS A 46 -15.54 -0.52 4.34
N ASP A 47 -15.50 -1.85 4.24
CA ASP A 47 -14.24 -2.58 4.08
C ASP A 47 -13.55 -2.23 2.77
N SER A 48 -12.27 -2.57 2.65
CA SER A 48 -11.44 -2.26 1.48
C SER A 48 -12.00 -2.90 0.21
N LYS A 49 -12.56 -4.11 0.30
CA LYS A 49 -13.17 -4.81 -0.82
C LYS A 49 -14.38 -4.06 -1.38
N ALA A 50 -15.26 -3.56 -0.50
CA ALA A 50 -16.42 -2.77 -0.91
C ALA A 50 -16.00 -1.41 -1.52
N LEU A 51 -14.96 -0.78 -0.98
CA LEU A 51 -14.40 0.46 -1.53
C LEU A 51 -13.78 0.23 -2.91
N THR A 52 -12.95 -0.80 -3.06
CA THR A 52 -12.31 -1.16 -4.32
C THR A 52 -13.35 -1.50 -5.39
N ALA A 53 -14.41 -2.21 -5.03
CA ALA A 53 -15.52 -2.49 -5.95
C ALA A 53 -16.20 -1.23 -6.51
N THR A 54 -16.11 -0.08 -5.86
CA THR A 54 -16.64 1.19 -6.39
C THR A 54 -15.69 1.88 -7.37
N ILE A 55 -14.40 1.54 -7.34
CA ILE A 55 -13.36 2.13 -8.20
C ILE A 55 -13.22 1.35 -9.50
N LEU A 56 -13.43 0.03 -9.43
CA LEU A 56 -13.16 -0.91 -10.52
C LEU A 56 -14.23 -1.02 -11.62
N PRO A 57 -15.47 -0.53 -11.52
CA PRO A 57 -16.45 -0.75 -12.57
C PRO A 57 -16.13 0.12 -13.79
N ILE A 58 -15.44 -0.45 -14.75
CA ILE A 58 -15.29 0.11 -16.07
C ILE A 58 -16.05 -0.82 -17.02
N ASP A 59 -17.11 -0.31 -17.63
CA ASP A 59 -17.93 -1.04 -18.62
C ASP A 59 -17.21 -1.09 -19.99
N THR A 60 -15.99 -1.61 -20.00
CA THR A 60 -15.19 -1.80 -21.22
C THR A 60 -15.13 -3.29 -21.54
N LYS A 61 -15.55 -3.65 -22.74
CA LYS A 61 -15.51 -5.02 -23.25
C LYS A 61 -14.38 -5.17 -24.27
N THR A 62 -13.15 -5.00 -23.82
CA THR A 62 -11.98 -5.26 -24.65
C THR A 62 -11.54 -6.72 -24.44
N ALA A 63 -11.28 -7.46 -25.51
CA ALA A 63 -10.73 -8.80 -25.39
C ALA A 63 -9.35 -8.72 -24.68
N VAL A 64 -9.13 -9.63 -23.74
CA VAL A 64 -7.81 -9.75 -23.11
C VAL A 64 -6.94 -10.65 -23.99
N GLU A 65 -5.81 -10.13 -24.41
CA GLU A 65 -4.79 -10.88 -25.16
C GLU A 65 -3.71 -11.39 -24.20
N LEU A 66 -3.27 -12.64 -24.43
CA LEU A 66 -2.10 -13.22 -23.79
C LEU A 66 -1.16 -13.65 -24.91
N VAL A 67 0.03 -13.07 -24.92
CA VAL A 67 1.09 -13.39 -25.87
C VAL A 67 2.31 -13.88 -25.11
N GLU A 68 2.94 -14.92 -25.62
CA GLU A 68 4.15 -15.50 -25.05
C GLU A 68 5.32 -15.29 -25.99
N ASP A 69 6.41 -14.75 -25.47
CA ASP A 69 7.71 -14.72 -26.15
C ASP A 69 8.73 -15.61 -25.44
N SER A 70 10.00 -15.51 -25.82
CA SER A 70 11.07 -16.33 -25.20
C SER A 70 11.36 -15.99 -23.75
N VAL A 71 10.97 -14.80 -23.26
CA VAL A 71 11.36 -14.24 -21.96
C VAL A 71 10.16 -13.96 -21.07
N ASN A 72 9.04 -13.49 -21.66
CA ASN A 72 7.91 -12.96 -20.94
C ASN A 72 6.58 -13.53 -21.43
N PHE A 73 5.59 -13.43 -20.57
CA PHE A 73 4.17 -13.40 -20.92
C PHE A 73 3.73 -11.93 -20.95
N SER A 74 3.00 -11.56 -22.01
CA SER A 74 2.41 -10.23 -22.16
C SER A 74 0.89 -10.34 -22.01
N LEU A 75 0.33 -9.67 -21.02
CA LEU A 75 -1.10 -9.55 -20.79
C LEU A 75 -1.55 -8.17 -21.26
N LYS A 76 -2.47 -8.11 -22.23
CA LYS A 76 -2.91 -6.83 -22.82
C LYS A 76 -4.41 -6.71 -22.78
N ALA A 77 -4.94 -5.59 -22.31
CA ALA A 77 -6.33 -5.19 -22.39
C ALA A 77 -6.47 -3.67 -22.24
N ASN A 78 -7.46 -3.09 -22.89
CA ASN A 78 -7.88 -1.68 -22.74
C ASN A 78 -6.70 -0.69 -22.71
N GLY A 79 -5.75 -0.84 -23.63
CA GLY A 79 -4.62 0.07 -23.78
C GLY A 79 -3.47 -0.15 -22.80
N ILE A 80 -3.54 -1.17 -21.95
CA ILE A 80 -2.49 -1.51 -20.99
C ILE A 80 -1.87 -2.86 -21.35
N THR A 81 -0.55 -2.93 -21.29
CA THR A 81 0.23 -4.18 -21.45
C THR A 81 1.11 -4.40 -20.22
N ALA A 82 0.96 -5.55 -19.60
CA ALA A 82 1.82 -5.99 -18.48
C ALA A 82 2.72 -7.13 -18.95
N PHE A 83 4.01 -7.03 -18.66
CA PHE A 83 5.02 -8.03 -19.02
C PHE A 83 5.43 -8.79 -17.75
N ILE A 84 5.21 -10.09 -17.75
CA ILE A 84 5.50 -10.98 -16.62
C ILE A 84 6.65 -11.91 -17.01
N SER A 85 7.70 -11.93 -16.22
CA SER A 85 8.88 -12.77 -16.47
C SER A 85 8.58 -14.27 -16.38
N LYS A 86 8.95 -15.03 -17.39
CA LYS A 86 8.85 -16.50 -17.38
C LYS A 86 9.82 -17.16 -16.41
N LYS A 87 10.90 -16.48 -16.02
CA LYS A 87 11.92 -16.99 -15.10
C LYS A 87 11.58 -16.74 -13.64
N THR A 88 10.81 -15.70 -13.35
CA THR A 88 10.58 -15.27 -11.97
C THR A 88 9.11 -15.10 -11.61
N GLY A 89 8.20 -15.01 -12.59
CA GLY A 89 6.78 -14.71 -12.34
C GLY A 89 6.51 -13.25 -11.92
N LEU A 90 7.55 -12.41 -11.87
CA LEU A 90 7.42 -11.02 -11.46
C LEU A 90 7.01 -10.12 -12.63
N LEU A 91 6.33 -9.03 -12.30
CA LEU A 91 6.09 -7.93 -13.23
C LEU A 91 7.44 -7.27 -13.58
N VAL A 92 7.79 -7.24 -14.84
CA VAL A 92 9.07 -6.65 -15.30
C VAL A 92 8.87 -5.32 -16.02
N ASP A 93 7.67 -5.09 -16.58
CA ASP A 93 7.36 -3.84 -17.26
C ASP A 93 5.84 -3.64 -17.36
N LEU A 94 5.44 -2.37 -17.49
CA LEU A 94 4.09 -1.95 -17.86
C LEU A 94 4.20 -0.97 -19.02
N ALA A 95 3.30 -1.04 -19.98
CA ALA A 95 3.23 -0.10 -21.09
C ALA A 95 1.79 0.26 -21.43
N ASN A 96 1.61 1.45 -22.00
CA ASN A 96 0.35 1.84 -22.64
C ASN A 96 0.41 1.64 -24.17
N ASP A 97 -0.70 1.89 -24.87
CA ASP A 97 -0.78 1.74 -26.34
C ASP A 97 0.21 2.64 -27.12
N TYR A 98 0.73 3.69 -26.48
CA TYR A 98 1.77 4.55 -27.08
C TYR A 98 3.18 4.03 -26.79
N SER A 99 3.32 2.80 -26.31
CA SER A 99 4.59 2.19 -25.89
C SER A 99 5.33 2.98 -24.80
N MET A 100 4.62 3.87 -24.10
CA MET A 100 5.19 4.55 -22.95
C MET A 100 5.22 3.57 -21.77
N LYS A 101 6.42 3.34 -21.29
CA LYS A 101 6.68 2.42 -20.17
C LYS A 101 6.49 3.13 -18.85
N MET A 102 5.89 2.41 -17.90
CA MET A 102 5.79 2.80 -16.50
C MET A 102 6.86 2.06 -15.71
N ALA A 103 7.70 2.80 -15.00
CA ALA A 103 8.83 2.21 -14.27
C ALA A 103 8.44 1.50 -12.96
N PHE A 104 7.17 1.20 -12.75
CA PHE A 104 6.70 0.35 -11.65
C PHE A 104 6.87 -1.12 -12.05
N ARG A 105 7.86 -1.78 -11.46
CA ARG A 105 8.34 -3.09 -11.93
C ARG A 105 9.09 -3.88 -10.85
N ASN A 106 9.64 -5.03 -11.26
CA ASN A 106 10.48 -5.92 -10.44
C ASN A 106 9.81 -6.37 -9.14
N GLY A 107 8.51 -6.63 -9.19
CA GLY A 107 7.74 -7.12 -8.06
C GLY A 107 6.57 -8.02 -8.50
N PRO A 108 5.86 -8.56 -7.50
CA PRO A 108 6.07 -8.42 -6.07
C PRO A 108 7.25 -9.25 -5.56
N VAL A 109 8.16 -8.63 -4.83
CA VAL A 109 9.25 -9.33 -4.14
C VAL A 109 8.86 -9.46 -2.67
N LEU A 110 8.81 -10.70 -2.16
CA LEU A 110 8.54 -10.94 -0.74
C LEU A 110 9.64 -10.32 0.12
N VAL A 111 9.27 -9.52 1.10
CA VAL A 111 10.22 -8.92 2.04
C VAL A 111 10.43 -9.83 3.25
N ASN A 112 11.69 -9.93 3.72
CA ASN A 112 12.12 -10.78 4.85
C ASN A 112 11.77 -12.27 4.74
N GLY A 113 11.36 -12.74 3.58
CA GLY A 113 11.05 -14.14 3.34
C GLY A 113 11.93 -14.78 2.28
N LYS A 114 11.88 -16.10 2.21
CA LYS A 114 12.58 -16.88 1.18
C LYS A 114 11.59 -17.22 0.06
N SER A 115 11.98 -16.96 -1.17
CA SER A 115 11.19 -17.34 -2.33
C SER A 115 12.08 -17.90 -3.42
N ASN A 116 11.88 -19.16 -3.78
CA ASN A 116 12.56 -19.80 -4.91
C ASN A 116 11.51 -20.11 -5.96
N PHE A 117 11.68 -19.56 -7.15
CA PHE A 117 10.79 -19.83 -8.28
C PHE A 117 10.77 -21.33 -8.62
N VAL A 118 9.58 -21.88 -8.84
CA VAL A 118 9.39 -23.29 -9.20
C VAL A 118 8.87 -23.40 -10.63
N SER A 119 7.74 -22.76 -10.93
CA SER A 119 7.10 -22.85 -12.24
C SER A 119 6.18 -21.67 -12.50
N VAL A 120 5.82 -21.48 -13.75
CA VAL A 120 4.81 -20.52 -14.17
C VAL A 120 3.86 -21.19 -15.16
N ARG A 121 2.59 -20.84 -15.07
CA ARG A 121 1.54 -21.31 -15.99
C ARG A 121 0.64 -20.17 -16.41
N THR A 122 -0.03 -20.34 -17.53
CA THR A 122 -1.10 -19.46 -17.99
C THR A 122 -2.46 -20.13 -17.79
N GLY A 123 -3.51 -19.31 -17.74
CA GLY A 123 -4.88 -19.79 -17.59
C GLY A 123 -5.90 -18.73 -17.97
N GLU A 124 -7.16 -19.10 -17.86
CA GLU A 124 -8.31 -18.24 -18.14
C GLU A 124 -9.38 -18.41 -17.07
N GLU A 125 -10.02 -17.31 -16.70
CA GLU A 125 -11.22 -17.31 -15.85
C GLU A 125 -12.25 -16.37 -16.45
N GLY A 126 -13.25 -16.93 -17.11
CA GLY A 126 -14.18 -16.16 -17.92
C GLY A 126 -13.45 -15.42 -19.04
N GLU A 127 -13.58 -14.11 -19.07
CA GLU A 127 -12.90 -13.24 -20.04
C GLU A 127 -11.50 -12.81 -19.62
N ASN A 128 -11.08 -13.14 -18.38
CA ASN A 128 -9.77 -12.75 -17.84
C ASN A 128 -8.69 -13.74 -18.33
N LYS A 129 -7.48 -13.22 -18.53
CA LYS A 129 -6.27 -14.03 -18.74
C LYS A 129 -5.39 -13.98 -17.51
N ILE A 130 -4.75 -15.11 -17.23
CA ILE A 130 -4.01 -15.33 -15.99
C ILE A 130 -2.59 -15.79 -16.30
N VAL A 131 -1.64 -15.26 -15.53
CA VAL A 131 -0.28 -15.81 -15.38
C VAL A 131 -0.07 -16.09 -13.91
N GLU A 132 0.21 -17.34 -13.56
CA GLU A 132 0.39 -17.77 -12.18
C GLU A 132 1.76 -18.44 -12.01
N ALA A 133 2.56 -17.91 -11.11
CA ALA A 133 3.86 -18.46 -10.72
C ALA A 133 3.79 -19.09 -9.35
N THR A 134 4.41 -20.25 -9.17
CA THR A 134 4.53 -20.97 -7.90
C THR A 134 5.95 -20.92 -7.40
N TYR A 135 6.09 -20.92 -6.09
CA TYR A 135 7.36 -20.82 -5.39
C TYR A 135 7.49 -21.85 -4.29
N SER A 136 8.72 -22.17 -3.93
CA SER A 136 9.04 -22.86 -2.68
C SER A 136 9.68 -21.88 -1.67
N GLY A 137 9.55 -22.21 -0.40
CA GLY A 137 9.93 -21.31 0.69
C GLY A 137 8.71 -20.63 1.30
N ASP A 138 8.88 -19.39 1.72
CA ASP A 138 7.82 -18.64 2.40
C ASP A 138 6.75 -18.13 1.42
N LEU A 139 7.15 -17.61 0.27
CA LEU A 139 6.21 -17.28 -0.82
C LEU A 139 5.65 -18.57 -1.41
N LYS A 140 4.33 -18.61 -1.66
CA LYS A 140 3.64 -19.79 -2.22
C LYS A 140 3.30 -19.59 -3.68
N TYR A 141 2.65 -18.49 -4.02
CA TYR A 141 2.32 -18.14 -5.39
C TYR A 141 2.21 -16.65 -5.59
N ILE A 142 2.32 -16.24 -6.84
CA ILE A 142 1.95 -14.92 -7.39
C ILE A 142 1.03 -15.18 -8.57
N ARG A 143 -0.12 -14.52 -8.59
CA ARG A 143 -1.09 -14.64 -9.68
C ARG A 143 -1.44 -13.27 -10.22
N TRP A 144 -1.18 -13.08 -11.49
CA TRP A 144 -1.55 -11.91 -12.25
C TRP A 144 -2.80 -12.21 -13.08
N THR A 145 -3.83 -11.41 -12.93
CA THR A 145 -5.08 -11.52 -13.68
C THR A 145 -5.33 -10.22 -14.42
N MET A 146 -5.27 -10.24 -15.75
CA MET A 146 -5.67 -9.11 -16.58
C MET A 146 -7.16 -9.20 -16.86
N ARG A 147 -7.87 -8.12 -16.59
CA ARG A 147 -9.30 -7.98 -16.82
C ARG A 147 -9.57 -7.25 -18.13
N PRO A 148 -10.76 -7.45 -18.77
CA PRO A 148 -11.16 -6.73 -20.00
C PRO A 148 -11.13 -5.20 -19.88
N ASP A 149 -11.29 -4.66 -18.68
CA ASP A 149 -11.24 -3.24 -18.38
C ASP A 149 -9.81 -2.66 -18.25
N GLY A 150 -8.78 -3.51 -18.40
CA GLY A 150 -7.37 -3.12 -18.29
C GLY A 150 -6.81 -3.10 -16.86
N TRP A 151 -7.62 -3.43 -15.86
CA TRP A 151 -7.08 -3.62 -14.52
C TRP A 151 -6.26 -4.92 -14.42
N LEU A 152 -5.06 -4.78 -13.91
CA LEU A 152 -4.18 -5.90 -13.59
C LEU A 152 -4.32 -6.20 -12.11
N LYS A 153 -4.97 -7.33 -11.77
CA LYS A 153 -5.07 -7.81 -10.40
C LYS A 153 -3.84 -8.62 -10.05
N LEU A 154 -3.34 -8.42 -8.83
CA LEU A 154 -2.30 -9.22 -8.20
C LEU A 154 -2.88 -9.94 -7.00
N ASP A 155 -2.81 -11.27 -7.00
CA ASP A 155 -3.02 -12.12 -5.83
C ASP A 155 -1.70 -12.81 -5.49
N TYR A 156 -1.36 -12.86 -4.22
CA TYR A 156 -0.19 -13.59 -3.72
C TYR A 156 -0.47 -14.17 -2.35
N SER A 157 0.31 -15.19 -1.98
CA SER A 157 0.24 -15.78 -0.64
C SER A 157 1.63 -16.14 -0.15
N TYR A 158 1.88 -15.86 1.11
CA TYR A 158 3.11 -16.22 1.79
C TYR A 158 2.86 -16.64 3.23
N HIS A 159 3.83 -17.35 3.80
CA HIS A 159 3.84 -17.74 5.21
C HIS A 159 5.26 -17.69 5.74
N ILE A 160 5.56 -16.68 6.56
CA ILE A 160 6.85 -16.50 7.19
C ILE A 160 6.77 -17.02 8.63
N ASN A 161 7.41 -18.16 8.89
CA ASN A 161 7.48 -18.75 10.22
C ASN A 161 8.72 -18.26 10.98
N ALA A 162 8.81 -16.94 11.13
CA ALA A 162 9.89 -16.28 11.86
C ALA A 162 9.41 -14.92 12.34
N ASP A 163 10.07 -14.41 13.38
CA ASP A 163 9.93 -13.02 13.79
C ASP A 163 10.66 -12.13 12.78
N VAL A 164 9.90 -11.26 12.10
CA VAL A 164 10.44 -10.33 11.10
C VAL A 164 10.03 -8.88 11.42
N PRO A 165 10.87 -7.91 11.09
CA PRO A 165 10.56 -6.51 11.38
C PRO A 165 9.40 -5.97 10.54
N PHE A 166 9.20 -6.49 9.32
CA PHE A 166 8.09 -6.16 8.44
C PHE A 166 7.80 -7.33 7.50
N ALA A 167 6.57 -7.40 6.99
CA ALA A 167 6.12 -8.44 6.07
C ALA A 167 5.24 -7.83 4.98
N GLY A 168 5.27 -8.42 3.79
CA GLY A 168 4.55 -7.98 2.60
C GLY A 168 5.40 -8.06 1.35
N VAL A 169 5.10 -7.22 0.37
CA VAL A 169 5.77 -7.24 -0.94
C VAL A 169 6.28 -5.87 -1.36
N SER A 170 7.31 -5.88 -2.19
CA SER A 170 7.94 -4.66 -2.71
C SER A 170 8.04 -4.66 -4.23
N PHE A 171 8.13 -3.45 -4.77
CA PHE A 171 8.35 -3.14 -6.17
C PHE A 171 9.43 -2.06 -6.32
N ASP A 172 10.04 -2.01 -7.50
CA ASP A 172 10.88 -0.89 -7.89
C ASP A 172 10.03 0.21 -8.53
N PHE A 173 10.33 1.44 -8.15
CA PHE A 173 9.82 2.65 -8.79
C PHE A 173 10.82 3.79 -8.55
N PRO A 174 11.43 4.37 -9.59
CA PRO A 174 12.43 5.41 -9.41
C PRO A 174 11.89 6.62 -8.66
N GLU A 175 12.49 6.92 -7.53
CA GLU A 175 12.09 8.04 -6.68
C GLU A 175 12.09 9.38 -7.43
N SER A 176 13.04 9.58 -8.35
CA SER A 176 13.15 10.76 -9.19
C SER A 176 11.99 10.98 -10.16
N TYR A 177 11.14 9.96 -10.36
CA TYR A 177 9.97 10.06 -11.23
C TYR A 177 8.72 10.50 -10.49
N MET A 178 8.74 10.48 -9.15
CA MET A 178 7.59 10.83 -8.31
C MET A 178 7.35 12.33 -8.27
N LEU A 179 6.13 12.77 -8.56
CA LEU A 179 5.68 14.16 -8.44
C LEU A 179 4.80 14.36 -7.20
N SER A 180 3.83 13.48 -7.00
CA SER A 180 2.94 13.50 -5.84
C SER A 180 2.29 12.14 -5.61
N ALA A 181 1.72 11.94 -4.43
CA ALA A 181 0.83 10.83 -4.12
C ALA A 181 -0.50 11.34 -3.60
N LYS A 182 -1.58 10.66 -4.01
CA LYS A 182 -2.92 10.87 -3.47
C LYS A 182 -3.46 9.53 -2.99
N TRP A 183 -4.03 9.47 -1.80
CA TRP A 183 -4.51 8.19 -1.25
C TRP A 183 -5.77 8.35 -0.40
N LEU A 184 -6.55 7.29 -0.33
CA LEU A 184 -7.57 7.08 0.69
C LEU A 184 -6.98 6.17 1.76
N GLY A 185 -6.91 6.66 2.96
CA GLY A 185 -6.33 5.98 4.11
C GLY A 185 -6.04 6.95 5.24
N ASP A 186 -5.21 6.52 6.18
CA ASP A 186 -4.80 7.39 7.26
C ASP A 186 -3.70 8.36 6.79
N GLY A 187 -3.75 9.56 7.36
CA GLY A 187 -2.80 10.63 7.08
C GLY A 187 -3.02 11.85 7.97
N PRO A 188 -2.35 12.96 7.67
CA PRO A 188 -1.38 13.17 6.60
C PRO A 188 0.03 12.66 6.96
N TYR A 189 0.22 12.20 8.20
CA TYR A 189 1.50 11.78 8.73
C TYR A 189 1.76 10.29 8.50
N ARG A 190 3.01 9.88 8.66
CA ARG A 190 3.44 8.49 8.62
C ARG A 190 3.49 7.91 10.03
N VAL A 191 3.30 6.62 10.14
CA VAL A 191 3.21 5.90 11.41
C VAL A 191 4.27 4.82 11.53
N TRP A 192 4.45 4.35 12.77
CA TRP A 192 5.18 3.15 13.15
C TRP A 192 4.27 2.29 14.04
N LYS A 193 4.52 0.99 14.15
CA LYS A 193 3.69 0.07 14.93
C LYS A 193 3.38 0.56 16.35
N ASN A 194 4.33 1.24 16.99
CA ASN A 194 4.17 1.81 18.34
C ASN A 194 3.83 3.31 18.33
N ARG A 195 3.53 3.90 17.18
CA ARG A 195 3.19 5.34 17.00
C ARG A 195 2.14 5.49 15.91
N MET A 196 0.93 5.04 16.22
CA MET A 196 -0.21 5.06 15.29
C MET A 196 -1.16 6.26 15.53
N GLN A 197 -0.88 7.09 16.53
CA GLN A 197 -1.73 8.24 16.87
C GLN A 197 -1.41 9.47 16.02
N GLY A 198 -2.40 10.37 15.89
CA GLY A 198 -2.24 11.65 15.19
C GLY A 198 -2.58 11.60 13.70
N VAL A 199 -3.02 10.46 13.21
CA VAL A 199 -3.51 10.31 11.84
C VAL A 199 -5.04 10.16 11.83
N THR A 200 -5.66 10.60 10.75
CA THR A 200 -7.10 10.46 10.53
C THR A 200 -7.35 9.95 9.11
N ARG A 201 -8.45 9.21 8.97
CA ARG A 201 -8.86 8.68 7.67
C ARG A 201 -9.45 9.79 6.80
N ASN A 202 -8.88 9.97 5.62
CA ASN A 202 -9.35 10.91 4.61
C ASN A 202 -8.77 10.56 3.23
N THR A 203 -9.16 11.34 2.23
CA THR A 203 -8.40 11.41 0.98
C THR A 203 -7.33 12.49 1.13
N TRP A 204 -6.08 12.06 1.15
CA TRP A 204 -4.90 12.89 1.31
C TRP A 204 -4.18 13.08 -0.01
N GLU A 205 -3.54 14.20 -0.20
CA GLU A 205 -2.64 14.44 -1.33
C GLU A 205 -1.39 15.18 -0.84
N LYS A 206 -0.21 14.69 -1.25
CA LYS A 206 1.08 15.27 -0.89
C LYS A 206 1.99 15.31 -2.11
N MET A 207 2.64 16.45 -2.32
CA MET A 207 3.73 16.56 -3.29
C MET A 207 4.91 15.68 -2.86
N TYR A 208 5.77 15.31 -3.80
CA TYR A 208 6.93 14.46 -3.52
C TYR A 208 7.78 14.98 -2.36
N ASN A 209 8.09 16.26 -2.36
CA ASN A 209 8.88 16.91 -1.32
C ASN A 209 8.14 17.05 0.04
N ASP A 210 6.82 16.96 0.05
CA ASP A 210 5.97 17.04 1.25
C ASP A 210 5.44 15.66 1.69
N SER A 211 5.58 14.64 0.84
CA SER A 211 5.20 13.25 1.17
C SER A 211 6.16 12.62 2.20
N ARG A 212 7.29 13.28 2.48
CA ARG A 212 8.27 12.91 3.49
C ARG A 212 8.26 13.93 4.61
N PRO A 213 7.79 13.60 5.80
CA PRO A 213 8.01 14.46 6.97
C PRO A 213 9.51 14.60 7.20
N GLY A 214 9.99 15.82 7.33
CA GLY A 214 11.37 16.11 7.64
C GLY A 214 12.32 16.21 6.45
N ILE A 215 12.06 17.12 5.52
CA ILE A 215 13.02 17.58 4.49
C ILE A 215 14.16 18.40 5.14
N GLY A 216 14.31 18.37 6.40
CA GLY A 216 15.46 18.95 7.08
C GLY A 216 16.55 17.89 7.28
N PRO A 217 17.73 18.33 7.75
CA PRO A 217 18.80 17.40 8.17
C PRO A 217 18.43 16.61 9.44
N TRP A 218 17.14 16.55 9.78
CA TRP A 218 16.64 15.83 10.93
C TRP A 218 16.69 14.33 10.65
N ASN A 219 17.73 13.70 11.12
CA ASN A 219 17.97 12.28 10.99
C ASN A 219 17.18 11.46 12.02
N PHE A 220 16.01 11.92 12.42
CA PHE A 220 15.18 11.20 13.39
C PHE A 220 14.17 10.34 12.65
N PRO A 221 14.36 9.02 12.60
CA PRO A 221 13.50 8.10 11.88
C PRO A 221 12.09 8.05 12.45
N GLU A 222 11.89 8.47 13.69
CA GLU A 222 10.57 8.54 14.31
C GLU A 222 9.58 9.47 13.61
N PHE A 223 10.06 10.43 12.82
CA PHE A 223 9.23 11.30 11.98
C PHE A 223 9.01 10.75 10.57
N LYS A 224 9.60 9.61 10.26
CA LYS A 224 9.44 8.88 9.00
C LYS A 224 8.55 7.67 9.30
N GLY A 225 8.31 6.80 8.36
CA GLY A 225 7.50 5.59 8.60
C GLY A 225 6.66 5.23 7.40
N TYR A 226 5.47 4.76 7.67
CA TYR A 226 4.59 4.14 6.71
C TYR A 226 3.25 4.87 6.68
N PHE A 227 2.60 4.90 5.53
CA PHE A 227 1.18 5.25 5.46
C PHE A 227 0.36 4.03 5.88
N SER A 228 -0.74 4.23 6.61
CA SER A 228 -1.55 3.14 7.16
C SER A 228 -2.97 3.13 6.61
N ASN A 229 -3.61 1.98 6.73
CA ASN A 229 -5.01 1.75 6.37
C ASN A 229 -5.34 2.23 4.95
N ILE A 230 -4.43 1.95 4.00
CA ILE A 230 -4.55 2.39 2.62
C ILE A 230 -5.55 1.50 1.89
N ASN A 231 -6.59 2.10 1.28
CA ASN A 231 -7.50 1.41 0.38
C ASN A 231 -7.11 1.60 -1.08
N TRP A 232 -6.61 2.77 -1.43
CA TRP A 232 -6.01 3.02 -2.71
C TRP A 232 -4.97 4.14 -2.61
N ILE A 233 -3.98 4.08 -3.49
CA ILE A 233 -2.97 5.11 -3.66
C ILE A 233 -2.72 5.37 -5.14
N GLN A 234 -2.82 6.63 -5.54
CA GLN A 234 -2.49 7.12 -6.87
C GLN A 234 -1.10 7.74 -6.84
N PHE A 235 -0.25 7.25 -7.70
CA PHE A 235 1.07 7.81 -7.95
C PHE A 235 0.98 8.76 -9.13
N ASN A 236 1.37 10.00 -8.94
CA ASN A 236 1.53 10.99 -10.01
C ASN A 236 3.03 11.05 -10.34
N SER A 237 3.39 10.74 -11.55
CA SER A 237 4.78 10.67 -11.97
C SER A 237 5.02 11.40 -13.28
N VAL A 238 6.30 11.61 -13.62
CA VAL A 238 6.70 12.16 -14.92
C VAL A 238 6.32 11.25 -16.10
N GLN A 239 6.01 9.97 -15.82
CA GLN A 239 5.54 9.00 -16.82
C GLN A 239 4.01 8.89 -16.88
N GLY A 240 3.29 9.69 -16.11
CA GLY A 240 1.84 9.64 -16.00
C GLY A 240 1.37 9.20 -14.61
N LYS A 241 0.07 8.93 -14.51
CA LYS A 241 -0.59 8.51 -13.28
C LYS A 241 -0.89 7.02 -13.32
N PHE A 242 -0.72 6.35 -12.19
CA PHE A 242 -1.24 5.01 -11.99
C PHE A 242 -1.83 4.87 -10.58
N LEU A 243 -2.77 3.98 -10.44
CA LEU A 243 -3.51 3.73 -9.22
C LEU A 243 -3.27 2.29 -8.78
N VAL A 244 -2.99 2.13 -7.49
CA VAL A 244 -3.01 0.83 -6.82
C VAL A 244 -4.16 0.84 -5.83
N ALA A 245 -5.06 -0.12 -5.94
CA ALA A 245 -6.17 -0.33 -5.01
C ALA A 245 -6.04 -1.71 -4.38
N THR A 246 -6.45 -1.85 -3.13
CA THR A 246 -6.42 -3.11 -2.39
C THR A 246 -7.82 -3.50 -1.92
N ASP A 247 -8.11 -4.78 -1.90
CA ASP A 247 -9.27 -5.37 -1.24
C ASP A 247 -8.95 -5.89 0.18
N GLN A 248 -7.71 -5.68 0.63
CA GLN A 248 -7.23 -6.01 1.97
C GLN A 248 -7.38 -4.80 2.89
N ASP A 249 -7.89 -5.02 4.10
CA ASP A 249 -7.86 -4.03 5.18
C ASP A 249 -6.46 -3.95 5.84
N ASP A 250 -6.22 -2.85 6.57
CA ASP A 250 -5.01 -2.63 7.38
C ASP A 250 -3.69 -2.61 6.59
N LEU A 251 -3.72 -2.32 5.29
CA LEU A 251 -2.53 -2.26 4.46
C LEU A 251 -1.67 -1.05 4.80
N PHE A 252 -0.36 -1.28 4.97
CA PHE A 252 0.65 -0.24 5.09
C PHE A 252 1.39 -0.03 3.78
N VAL A 253 1.74 1.23 3.47
CA VAL A 253 2.51 1.56 2.28
C VAL A 253 3.79 2.29 2.67
N ARG A 254 4.93 1.77 2.21
CA ARG A 254 6.21 2.48 2.23
C ARG A 254 6.45 3.15 0.89
N LEU A 255 6.81 4.43 0.93
CA LEU A 255 7.28 5.17 -0.23
C LEU A 255 8.73 5.57 -0.02
N PHE A 256 9.62 4.97 -0.78
CA PHE A 256 11.05 5.24 -0.88
C PHE A 256 11.86 5.04 0.40
N ASP A 257 13.15 5.21 0.30
CA ASP A 257 14.05 5.14 1.43
C ASP A 257 14.03 6.44 2.22
N PHE A 258 14.31 6.33 3.50
CA PHE A 258 14.38 7.49 4.37
C PHE A 258 15.78 8.09 4.31
N TYR A 259 15.95 9.25 3.71
CA TYR A 259 17.22 9.95 3.70
C TYR A 259 17.77 10.17 5.11
N GLY A 260 19.08 9.99 5.27
CA GLY A 260 19.77 10.26 6.52
C GLY A 260 19.60 9.18 7.58
N MET A 261 19.26 7.96 7.19
CA MET A 261 19.23 6.79 8.09
C MET A 261 20.61 6.19 8.38
N SER A 262 21.69 6.92 8.21
CA SER A 262 22.97 6.60 8.81
C SER A 262 22.95 7.05 10.28
N GLY A 263 22.18 6.35 11.09
CA GLY A 263 22.02 6.69 12.50
C GLY A 263 22.54 5.61 13.43
N PRO A 264 22.52 5.88 14.73
CA PRO A 264 22.97 4.91 15.73
C PRO A 264 22.20 3.59 15.66
N GLN A 265 22.82 2.53 16.11
CA GLN A 265 22.30 1.16 16.13
C GLN A 265 20.82 1.10 16.54
N GLY A 266 20.00 0.40 15.78
CA GLY A 266 18.60 0.14 16.12
C GLY A 266 17.57 0.62 15.12
N TYR A 267 17.96 1.17 13.97
CA TYR A 267 17.01 1.46 12.92
C TYR A 267 16.64 0.20 12.15
N PRO A 268 15.35 -0.04 11.88
CA PRO A 268 14.94 -1.16 11.06
C PRO A 268 15.54 -1.04 9.67
N GLN A 269 16.05 -2.15 9.15
CA GLN A 269 16.40 -2.22 7.74
C GLN A 269 15.13 -1.99 6.92
N LEU A 270 15.26 -1.24 5.83
CA LEU A 270 14.15 -1.06 4.91
C LEU A 270 14.02 -2.27 3.97
N PRO A 271 12.81 -2.57 3.50
CA PRO A 271 12.61 -3.54 2.43
C PRO A 271 13.43 -3.18 1.19
N THR A 272 13.86 -4.17 0.44
CA THR A 272 14.37 -3.96 -0.92
C THR A 272 13.31 -3.34 -1.82
N GLY A 273 13.70 -2.66 -2.89
CA GLY A 273 12.79 -1.91 -3.75
C GLY A 273 12.44 -0.53 -3.20
N ASN A 274 11.61 0.20 -3.92
CA ASN A 274 11.30 1.61 -3.61
C ASN A 274 9.91 1.81 -3.01
N VAL A 275 8.96 0.94 -3.36
CA VAL A 275 7.57 0.98 -2.91
C VAL A 275 7.22 -0.37 -2.32
N SER A 276 6.64 -0.39 -1.13
CA SER A 276 6.22 -1.63 -0.47
C SER A 276 4.78 -1.56 -0.02
N PHE A 277 4.08 -2.67 -0.18
CA PHE A 277 2.75 -2.93 0.34
C PHE A 277 2.91 -3.99 1.44
N LEU A 278 2.63 -3.60 2.69
CA LEU A 278 3.02 -4.37 3.86
C LEU A 278 1.82 -4.71 4.72
N ASP A 279 1.79 -5.94 5.20
CA ASP A 279 0.80 -6.44 6.17
C ASP A 279 1.21 -6.12 7.60
N ALA A 280 2.50 -5.85 7.81
CA ALA A 280 3.04 -5.48 9.10
C ALA A 280 4.26 -4.57 8.97
N ILE A 281 4.38 -3.67 9.96
CA ILE A 281 5.44 -2.67 10.06
C ILE A 281 6.13 -2.76 11.42
N PRO A 282 7.40 -2.35 11.54
CA PRO A 282 8.13 -2.39 12.80
C PRO A 282 7.72 -1.26 13.74
N ALA A 283 8.02 -1.44 15.01
CA ALA A 283 8.11 -0.37 15.96
C ALA A 283 9.40 0.45 15.72
N ILE A 284 9.42 1.68 16.21
CA ILE A 284 10.60 2.55 16.19
C ILE A 284 11.06 2.90 17.60
N GLY A 285 12.38 2.86 17.84
CA GLY A 285 13.00 3.37 19.04
C GLY A 285 12.98 4.89 19.11
N SER A 286 13.31 5.43 20.29
CA SER A 286 13.68 6.84 20.41
C SER A 286 15.13 7.02 19.97
N LYS A 287 15.54 8.28 19.77
CA LYS A 287 16.95 8.65 19.51
C LYS A 287 17.95 8.14 20.57
N LEU A 288 17.46 7.65 21.69
CA LEU A 288 18.26 7.11 22.80
C LEU A 288 18.45 5.59 22.72
N ALA A 289 18.16 4.96 21.60
CA ALA A 289 18.42 3.54 21.33
C ALA A 289 17.90 2.58 22.44
N LEU A 290 16.65 2.73 22.82
CA LEU A 290 15.99 1.72 23.65
C LEU A 290 15.82 0.45 22.84
N GLY A 291 16.25 -0.69 23.39
CA GLY A 291 16.05 -2.01 22.79
C GLY A 291 14.56 -2.29 22.63
N ILE A 292 14.06 -2.09 21.43
CA ILE A 292 12.67 -2.39 21.09
C ILE A 292 12.65 -3.67 20.27
N ASN A 293 11.79 -4.59 20.65
CA ASN A 293 11.49 -5.74 19.81
C ASN A 293 10.67 -5.24 18.60
N ASN A 294 11.32 -5.21 17.44
CA ASN A 294 10.74 -4.71 16.20
C ASN A 294 10.02 -5.80 15.41
N ASN A 295 9.89 -7.01 15.95
CA ASN A 295 9.33 -8.14 15.22
C ASN A 295 7.83 -7.99 15.02
N ALA A 296 7.40 -8.21 13.81
CA ALA A 296 5.99 -8.10 13.43
C ALA A 296 5.24 -9.45 13.49
N GLY A 297 5.90 -10.56 13.21
CA GLY A 297 5.37 -11.93 13.28
C GLY A 297 4.10 -12.12 12.44
N VAL A 298 4.18 -12.36 11.12
CA VAL A 298 2.98 -12.27 10.28
C VAL A 298 2.90 -13.35 9.21
N ASN A 299 1.67 -13.77 8.97
CA ASN A 299 1.24 -14.56 7.82
C ASN A 299 0.36 -13.69 6.93
N GLY A 300 0.59 -13.70 5.65
CA GLY A 300 -0.20 -13.01 4.64
C GLY A 300 -0.60 -13.92 3.47
#